data_3f6148576af260dc4f26dfaa5d6bb02f
#
_entry.id   3f6148576af260dc4f26dfaa5d6bb02f
#
_cell.length_a   1.000
_cell.length_b   1.000
_cell.length_c   1.000
_cell.angle_alpha   90.00
_cell.angle_beta   90.00
_cell.angle_gamma   90.00
#
_symmetry.space_group_name_H-M   'P 1'
#
loop_
_entity.id
_entity.type
_entity.pdbx_description
1 polymer ?
#
loop_
_entity_poly.entity_id
_entity_poly.type
_entity_poly.pdbx_seq_one_letter_code
_entity_poly.pdbx_strand_id
1 'polypeptide(L)'
;MLGLAVHMFISAAAGIAAAAAVMRAFTGSGLQALGNFYADLTRITLYLLLPVSIIAAVLLVVAGVPQTFGAFITAHTLQGDTQNIAVGPVALQEAIKEFGTNGGGFFNANSAHPFENPNAWTNLFENWLLLVIGFAMPIAFGHMVKNPRQGRALMAAMAIILALGCIGTYAAEATGNPLQTAAGVAHSGNWEGKEVRFGIPASTTFNVSATGTSTGAVDSFTDSYMPLGGAIPLFLMQLGEVTPGGVGSGFYTIIVFALFSVFVAGLMVGRTPEYLGKKVQAKEIKLAMLGVLILTLFILAGAGFSLVTKSGLGSLANAGPHGLTEMLYAWTSGTENNGSAFAGLSADTNLLDYGLGAAMLFGRFAFMIPVLAIAGSLAAKPRLPESAGTFPTTGPLFIGLLIGVIVILGGLQFLPADTLGPLAEHYLLQAGKTF
;
A
#
# COMPACT_ATOMS: atom_id res chain seq x y z
N MET A 1 -7.31 -9.08 20.19
CA MET A 1 -8.33 -9.29 19.14
C MET A 1 -9.37 -8.19 19.09
N LEU A 2 -10.21 -7.99 20.12
CA LEU A 2 -11.27 -6.97 20.09
C LEU A 2 -10.73 -5.56 19.76
N GLY A 3 -9.64 -5.16 20.39
CA GLY A 3 -9.00 -3.87 20.13
C GLY A 3 -8.54 -3.72 18.67
N LEU A 4 -7.92 -4.74 18.08
CA LEU A 4 -7.51 -4.74 16.68
C LEU A 4 -8.72 -4.67 15.74
N ALA A 5 -9.77 -5.46 15.97
CA ALA A 5 -10.97 -5.42 15.15
C ALA A 5 -11.63 -4.01 15.16
N VAL A 6 -11.79 -3.40 16.33
CA VAL A 6 -12.32 -2.03 16.45
C VAL A 6 -11.43 -1.03 15.71
N HIS A 7 -10.13 -1.13 15.88
CA HIS A 7 -9.16 -0.27 15.18
C HIS A 7 -9.28 -0.41 13.65
N MET A 8 -9.39 -1.63 13.12
CA MET A 8 -9.51 -1.90 11.69
C MET A 8 -10.77 -1.26 11.08
N PHE A 9 -11.92 -1.37 11.75
CA PHE A 9 -13.15 -0.71 11.30
C PHE A 9 -13.04 0.83 11.34
N ILE A 10 -12.52 1.38 12.43
CA ILE A 10 -12.45 2.85 12.60
C ILE A 10 -11.43 3.47 11.65
N SER A 11 -10.26 2.86 11.46
CA SER A 11 -9.22 3.38 10.55
C SER A 11 -9.69 3.38 9.10
N ALA A 12 -10.28 2.27 8.63
CA ALA A 12 -10.82 2.19 7.29
C ALA A 12 -11.94 3.22 7.07
N ALA A 13 -12.89 3.33 8.00
CA ALA A 13 -13.96 4.32 7.92
C ALA A 13 -13.44 5.76 7.92
N ALA A 14 -12.41 6.07 8.72
CA ALA A 14 -11.78 7.39 8.76
C ALA A 14 -11.09 7.75 7.44
N GLY A 15 -10.38 6.78 6.83
CA GLY A 15 -9.73 6.96 5.53
C GLY A 15 -10.75 7.27 4.42
N ILE A 16 -11.84 6.49 4.35
CA ILE A 16 -12.91 6.72 3.38
C ILE A 16 -13.63 8.06 3.64
N ALA A 17 -13.85 8.44 4.89
CA ALA A 17 -14.47 9.73 5.23
C ALA A 17 -13.59 10.92 4.80
N ALA A 18 -12.27 10.83 4.99
CA ALA A 18 -11.32 11.82 4.50
C ALA A 18 -11.33 11.91 2.97
N ALA A 19 -11.34 10.79 2.28
CA ALA A 19 -11.45 10.75 0.82
C ALA A 19 -12.77 11.35 0.33
N ALA A 20 -13.89 11.08 0.99
CA ALA A 20 -15.18 11.68 0.67
C ALA A 20 -15.17 13.21 0.81
N ALA A 21 -14.47 13.75 1.82
CA ALA A 21 -14.26 15.18 1.96
C ALA A 21 -13.48 15.75 0.78
N VAL A 22 -12.40 15.09 0.36
CA VAL A 22 -11.62 15.47 -0.84
C VAL A 22 -12.49 15.43 -2.10
N MET A 23 -13.28 14.36 -2.30
CA MET A 23 -14.19 14.25 -3.45
C MET A 23 -15.18 15.41 -3.51
N ARG A 24 -15.76 15.79 -2.36
CA ARG A 24 -16.73 16.91 -2.25
C ARG A 24 -16.13 18.25 -2.65
N ALA A 25 -14.82 18.45 -2.47
CA ALA A 25 -14.15 19.69 -2.88
C ALA A 25 -14.31 20.01 -4.38
N PHE A 26 -14.55 19.00 -5.21
CA PHE A 26 -14.72 19.14 -6.65
C PHE A 26 -16.18 19.17 -7.10
N THR A 27 -17.16 18.92 -6.21
CA THR A 27 -18.57 18.77 -6.60
C THR A 27 -19.33 20.07 -6.78
N GLY A 28 -18.86 21.18 -6.19
CA GLY A 28 -19.56 22.45 -6.18
C GLY A 28 -18.65 23.67 -6.28
N SER A 29 -19.25 24.87 -6.20
CA SER A 29 -18.56 26.17 -6.21
C SER A 29 -18.77 26.87 -4.88
N GLY A 30 -17.71 27.44 -4.29
CA GLY A 30 -17.81 28.24 -3.09
C GLY A 30 -18.34 27.49 -1.87
N LEU A 31 -17.99 26.20 -1.75
CA LEU A 31 -18.43 25.37 -0.63
C LEU A 31 -17.78 25.83 0.67
N GLN A 32 -18.58 25.99 1.71
CA GLN A 32 -18.10 26.36 3.05
C GLN A 32 -17.82 25.15 3.94
N ALA A 33 -18.32 23.97 3.57
CA ALA A 33 -18.12 22.72 4.31
C ALA A 33 -17.92 21.53 3.35
N LEU A 34 -17.10 20.58 3.79
CA LEU A 34 -16.78 19.35 3.04
C LEU A 34 -17.57 18.12 3.55
N GLY A 35 -18.61 18.34 4.32
CA GLY A 35 -19.44 17.30 4.92
C GLY A 35 -19.28 17.23 6.44
N ASN A 36 -19.74 16.13 7.02
CA ASN A 36 -19.63 15.86 8.46
C ASN A 36 -18.87 14.55 8.66
N PHE A 37 -17.68 14.63 9.20
CA PHE A 37 -16.79 13.51 9.41
C PHE A 37 -17.42 12.37 10.25
N TYR A 38 -18.09 12.72 11.36
CA TYR A 38 -18.69 11.69 12.23
C TYR A 38 -19.90 10.99 11.58
N ALA A 39 -20.68 11.73 10.81
CA ALA A 39 -21.79 11.14 10.05
C ALA A 39 -21.27 10.21 8.94
N ASP A 40 -20.21 10.60 8.25
CA ASP A 40 -19.57 9.77 7.23
C ASP A 40 -18.93 8.53 7.86
N LEU A 41 -18.17 8.70 8.95
CA LEU A 41 -17.57 7.59 9.70
C LEU A 41 -18.62 6.53 10.09
N THR A 42 -19.72 6.99 10.71
CA THR A 42 -20.80 6.10 11.16
C THR A 42 -21.47 5.38 9.98
N ARG A 43 -21.78 6.10 8.91
CA ARG A 43 -22.43 5.51 7.72
C ARG A 43 -21.53 4.50 7.03
N ILE A 44 -20.25 4.83 6.85
CA ILE A 44 -19.27 3.93 6.23
C ILE A 44 -19.13 2.65 7.06
N THR A 45 -19.00 2.79 8.38
CA THR A 45 -18.90 1.63 9.27
C THR A 45 -20.13 0.75 9.19
N LEU A 46 -21.34 1.33 9.34
CA LEU A 46 -22.57 0.54 9.46
C LEU A 46 -23.14 0.05 8.13
N TYR A 47 -22.95 0.79 7.03
CA TYR A 47 -23.57 0.45 5.75
C TYR A 47 -22.63 -0.13 4.71
N LEU A 48 -21.31 0.00 4.91
CA LEU A 48 -20.31 -0.54 3.99
C LEU A 48 -19.44 -1.60 4.67
N LEU A 49 -18.66 -1.19 5.68
CA LEU A 49 -17.63 -2.07 6.24
C LEU A 49 -18.22 -3.26 6.98
N LEU A 50 -19.16 -3.03 7.89
CA LEU A 50 -19.72 -4.08 8.73
C LEU A 50 -20.50 -5.13 7.92
N PRO A 51 -21.44 -4.79 7.02
CA PRO A 51 -22.17 -5.80 6.25
C PRO A 51 -21.26 -6.64 5.36
N VAL A 52 -20.31 -6.01 4.65
CA VAL A 52 -19.41 -6.74 3.76
C VAL A 52 -18.46 -7.64 4.56
N SER A 53 -17.93 -7.15 5.70
CA SER A 53 -17.07 -7.97 6.56
C SER A 53 -17.79 -9.16 7.18
N ILE A 54 -19.08 -9.05 7.50
CA ILE A 54 -19.87 -10.18 7.99
C ILE A 54 -20.03 -11.24 6.88
N ILE A 55 -20.37 -10.81 5.66
CA ILE A 55 -20.49 -11.72 4.52
C ILE A 55 -19.14 -12.39 4.22
N ALA A 56 -18.07 -11.61 4.18
CA ALA A 56 -16.72 -12.13 3.94
C ALA A 56 -16.28 -13.11 5.04
N ALA A 57 -16.56 -12.80 6.31
CA ALA A 57 -16.26 -13.70 7.43
C ALA A 57 -17.01 -15.04 7.31
N VAL A 58 -18.28 -15.02 6.92
CA VAL A 58 -19.05 -16.26 6.68
C VAL A 58 -18.42 -17.09 5.56
N LEU A 59 -18.01 -16.46 4.46
CA LEU A 59 -17.35 -17.16 3.35
C LEU A 59 -16.01 -17.76 3.77
N LEU A 60 -15.22 -17.04 4.57
CA LEU A 60 -13.95 -17.53 5.12
C LEU A 60 -14.16 -18.70 6.09
N VAL A 61 -15.21 -18.64 6.95
CA VAL A 61 -15.57 -19.77 7.82
C VAL A 61 -15.93 -21.02 7.01
N VAL A 62 -16.72 -20.86 5.96
CA VAL A 62 -17.08 -21.98 5.04
C VAL A 62 -15.82 -22.55 4.38
N ALA A 63 -14.81 -21.72 4.12
CA ALA A 63 -13.54 -22.15 3.55
C ALA A 63 -12.58 -22.78 4.55
N GLY A 64 -12.91 -22.77 5.86
CA GLY A 64 -12.11 -23.42 6.92
C GLY A 64 -11.37 -22.48 7.85
N VAL A 65 -11.54 -21.17 7.73
CA VAL A 65 -10.95 -20.21 8.68
C VAL A 65 -11.67 -20.27 10.03
N PRO A 66 -10.96 -20.41 11.17
CA PRO A 66 -11.58 -20.53 12.48
C PRO A 66 -12.38 -19.28 12.88
N GLN A 67 -13.55 -19.52 13.48
CA GLN A 67 -14.35 -18.46 14.11
C GLN A 67 -14.94 -19.01 15.41
N THR A 68 -14.22 -18.82 16.51
CA THR A 68 -14.59 -19.37 17.82
C THR A 68 -14.18 -18.44 18.96
N PHE A 69 -14.83 -18.59 20.09
CA PHE A 69 -14.38 -18.03 21.38
C PHE A 69 -13.68 -19.07 22.26
N GLY A 70 -13.41 -20.27 21.72
CA GLY A 70 -12.62 -21.31 22.39
C GLY A 70 -11.20 -20.86 22.70
N ALA A 71 -10.59 -21.58 23.61
CA ALA A 71 -9.19 -21.38 23.96
C ALA A 71 -8.26 -22.08 22.95
N PHE A 72 -7.11 -22.54 23.41
CA PHE A 72 -6.17 -23.28 22.56
C PHE A 72 -6.68 -24.68 22.23
N ILE A 73 -6.32 -25.16 21.03
CA ILE A 73 -6.44 -26.56 20.65
C ILE A 73 -5.11 -27.24 20.87
N THR A 74 -5.10 -28.29 21.70
CA THR A 74 -3.89 -29.08 21.94
C THR A 74 -3.77 -30.14 20.83
N ALA A 75 -2.64 -30.10 20.13
CA ALA A 75 -2.28 -31.07 19.10
C ALA A 75 -0.98 -31.80 19.52
N HIS A 76 -0.80 -33.04 19.05
CA HIS A 76 0.43 -33.77 19.23
C HIS A 76 1.21 -33.81 17.92
N THR A 77 2.50 -33.48 18.01
CA THR A 77 3.42 -33.54 16.85
C THR A 77 3.76 -35.00 16.52
N LEU A 78 4.32 -35.23 15.34
CA LEU A 78 4.78 -36.56 14.94
C LEU A 78 5.89 -37.10 15.86
N GLN A 79 6.66 -36.22 16.49
CA GLN A 79 7.70 -36.55 17.48
C GLN A 79 7.14 -36.87 18.88
N GLY A 80 5.84 -36.67 19.09
CA GLY A 80 5.17 -36.90 20.39
C GLY A 80 5.09 -35.69 21.31
N ASP A 81 5.63 -34.53 20.90
CA ASP A 81 5.53 -33.28 21.65
C ASP A 81 4.12 -32.71 21.61
N THR A 82 3.79 -31.88 22.57
CA THR A 82 2.50 -31.19 22.65
C THR A 82 2.63 -29.77 22.12
N GLN A 83 1.77 -29.42 21.16
CA GLN A 83 1.64 -28.07 20.61
C GLN A 83 0.27 -27.49 20.96
N ASN A 84 0.25 -26.30 21.52
CA ASN A 84 -0.97 -25.55 21.77
C ASN A 84 -1.19 -24.54 20.64
N ILE A 85 -2.22 -24.77 19.84
CA ILE A 85 -2.59 -23.92 18.70
C ILE A 85 -3.64 -22.92 19.16
N ALA A 86 -3.34 -21.64 19.07
CA ALA A 86 -4.29 -20.58 19.36
C ALA A 86 -5.41 -20.58 18.31
N VAL A 87 -6.65 -20.44 18.77
CA VAL A 87 -7.82 -20.23 17.94
C VAL A 87 -8.64 -19.08 18.50
N GLY A 88 -9.51 -18.48 17.67
CA GLY A 88 -10.30 -17.33 18.10
C GLY A 88 -11.21 -16.84 16.98
N PRO A 89 -11.70 -15.60 17.03
CA PRO A 89 -12.53 -15.00 15.99
C PRO A 89 -11.67 -14.55 14.78
N VAL A 90 -10.97 -15.51 14.16
CA VAL A 90 -9.98 -15.25 13.10
C VAL A 90 -10.68 -14.74 11.84
N ALA A 91 -11.75 -15.43 11.38
CA ALA A 91 -12.42 -15.09 10.13
C ALA A 91 -12.99 -13.67 10.09
N LEU A 92 -13.54 -13.16 11.20
CA LEU A 92 -14.02 -11.78 11.25
C LEU A 92 -12.86 -10.79 11.17
N GLN A 93 -11.76 -11.06 11.85
CA GLN A 93 -10.59 -10.19 11.80
C GLN A 93 -9.99 -10.21 10.40
N GLU A 94 -9.84 -11.39 9.78
CA GLU A 94 -9.32 -11.55 8.42
C GLU A 94 -10.16 -10.76 7.42
N ALA A 95 -11.49 -10.89 7.50
CA ALA A 95 -12.41 -10.18 6.62
C ALA A 95 -12.23 -8.65 6.67
N ILE A 96 -12.18 -8.05 7.87
CA ILE A 96 -11.98 -6.58 7.99
C ILE A 96 -10.54 -6.17 7.76
N LYS A 97 -9.57 -7.01 8.12
CA LYS A 97 -8.15 -6.78 7.85
C LYS A 97 -7.92 -6.53 6.36
N GLU A 98 -8.45 -7.40 5.52
CA GLU A 98 -8.28 -7.31 4.08
C GLU A 98 -9.18 -6.25 3.46
N PHE A 99 -10.48 -6.25 3.78
CA PHE A 99 -11.43 -5.29 3.21
C PHE A 99 -11.16 -3.85 3.62
N GLY A 100 -10.65 -3.64 4.83
CA GLY A 100 -10.24 -2.33 5.35
C GLY A 100 -8.83 -1.92 4.96
N THR A 101 -8.08 -2.74 4.24
CA THR A 101 -6.66 -2.56 3.92
C THR A 101 -5.83 -2.18 5.16
N ASN A 102 -5.95 -2.99 6.22
CA ASN A 102 -5.29 -2.72 7.50
C ASN A 102 -4.02 -3.54 7.72
N GLY A 103 -4.01 -4.80 7.24
CA GLY A 103 -2.92 -5.73 7.49
C GLY A 103 -2.79 -6.20 8.93
N GLY A 104 -1.68 -6.86 9.22
CA GLY A 104 -1.51 -7.61 10.44
C GLY A 104 -2.28 -8.94 10.42
N GLY A 105 -2.40 -9.62 11.53
CA GLY A 105 -3.12 -10.88 11.58
C GLY A 105 -3.39 -11.36 12.99
N PHE A 106 -4.18 -12.43 13.10
CA PHE A 106 -4.35 -13.15 14.34
C PHE A 106 -3.07 -13.93 14.69
N PHE A 107 -2.45 -14.50 13.66
CA PHE A 107 -1.19 -15.19 13.73
C PHE A 107 -0.05 -14.30 13.25
N ASN A 108 1.17 -14.53 13.76
CA ASN A 108 2.33 -13.74 13.37
C ASN A 108 2.69 -13.90 11.89
N ALA A 109 2.45 -15.08 11.31
CA ALA A 109 2.67 -15.34 9.89
C ALA A 109 1.64 -14.67 8.97
N ASN A 110 0.64 -13.99 9.53
CA ASN A 110 -0.38 -13.26 8.76
C ASN A 110 -1.13 -14.19 7.79
N SER A 111 -1.51 -13.73 6.60
CA SER A 111 -2.18 -14.54 5.58
C SER A 111 -1.32 -15.66 4.97
N ALA A 112 -0.06 -15.82 5.40
CA ALA A 112 0.71 -17.05 5.19
C ALA A 112 0.27 -18.20 6.12
N HIS A 113 -0.38 -17.89 7.25
CA HIS A 113 -0.83 -18.91 8.19
C HIS A 113 -2.04 -19.67 7.64
N PRO A 114 -2.03 -21.04 7.67
CA PRO A 114 -3.14 -21.84 7.11
C PRO A 114 -4.51 -21.58 7.74
N PHE A 115 -4.56 -21.05 8.97
CA PHE A 115 -5.81 -20.72 9.66
C PHE A 115 -6.32 -19.31 9.35
N GLU A 116 -5.55 -18.47 8.71
CA GLU A 116 -6.04 -17.21 8.14
C GLU A 116 -6.43 -17.41 6.68
N ASN A 117 -5.58 -18.07 5.89
CA ASN A 117 -5.72 -18.24 4.45
C ASN A 117 -5.43 -19.71 4.05
N PRO A 118 -6.40 -20.63 4.20
CA PRO A 118 -6.18 -22.06 4.09
C PRO A 118 -5.91 -22.58 2.66
N ASN A 119 -6.37 -21.91 1.62
CA ASN A 119 -6.31 -22.44 0.26
C ASN A 119 -6.25 -21.36 -0.83
N ALA A 120 -6.05 -21.77 -2.09
CA ALA A 120 -5.93 -20.85 -3.22
C ALA A 120 -7.19 -20.00 -3.46
N TRP A 121 -8.39 -20.49 -3.11
CA TRP A 121 -9.61 -19.70 -3.23
C TRP A 121 -9.66 -18.58 -2.19
N THR A 122 -9.28 -18.87 -0.94
CA THR A 122 -9.21 -17.82 0.11
C THR A 122 -8.15 -16.79 -0.23
N ASN A 123 -7.00 -17.18 -0.76
CA ASN A 123 -5.97 -16.26 -1.23
C ASN A 123 -6.48 -15.31 -2.31
N LEU A 124 -7.19 -15.83 -3.31
CA LEU A 124 -7.81 -15.01 -4.35
C LEU A 124 -8.90 -14.09 -3.79
N PHE A 125 -9.69 -14.57 -2.84
CA PHE A 125 -10.76 -13.81 -2.22
C PHE A 125 -10.22 -12.68 -1.33
N GLU A 126 -9.21 -12.95 -0.53
CA GLU A 126 -8.51 -11.94 0.27
C GLU A 126 -7.87 -10.86 -0.63
N ASN A 127 -7.20 -11.28 -1.70
CA ASN A 127 -6.64 -10.35 -2.69
C ASN A 127 -7.73 -9.46 -3.33
N TRP A 128 -8.91 -10.02 -3.62
CA TRP A 128 -10.04 -9.22 -4.09
C TRP A 128 -10.54 -8.23 -3.04
N LEU A 129 -10.62 -8.63 -1.76
CA LEU A 129 -10.99 -7.73 -0.67
C LEU A 129 -10.02 -6.56 -0.53
N LEU A 130 -8.70 -6.80 -0.64
CA LEU A 130 -7.67 -5.76 -0.64
C LEU A 130 -7.89 -4.69 -1.71
N LEU A 131 -8.25 -5.10 -2.92
CA LEU A 131 -8.27 -4.24 -4.09
C LEU A 131 -9.58 -3.49 -4.29
N VAL A 132 -10.70 -4.04 -3.81
CA VAL A 132 -12.03 -3.60 -4.23
C VAL A 132 -12.36 -2.16 -3.85
N ILE A 133 -12.06 -1.71 -2.63
CA ILE A 133 -12.35 -0.33 -2.21
C ILE A 133 -11.42 0.65 -2.92
N GLY A 134 -10.12 0.32 -3.01
CA GLY A 134 -9.16 1.15 -3.70
C GLY A 134 -9.60 1.49 -5.14
N PHE A 135 -10.05 0.49 -5.89
CA PHE A 135 -10.57 0.70 -7.26
C PHE A 135 -11.98 1.30 -7.30
N ALA A 136 -12.82 1.08 -6.28
CA ALA A 136 -14.15 1.69 -6.22
C ALA A 136 -14.08 3.21 -6.00
N MET A 137 -13.07 3.71 -5.29
CA MET A 137 -12.92 5.14 -4.96
C MET A 137 -12.85 6.06 -6.17
N PRO A 138 -11.99 5.85 -7.19
CA PRO A 138 -11.98 6.69 -8.39
C PRO A 138 -13.29 6.61 -9.18
N ILE A 139 -13.96 5.45 -9.19
CA ILE A 139 -15.26 5.30 -9.83
C ILE A 139 -16.31 6.15 -9.10
N ALA A 140 -16.37 6.06 -7.77
CA ALA A 140 -17.26 6.88 -6.94
C ALA A 140 -17.01 8.36 -7.15
N PHE A 141 -15.73 8.78 -7.20
CA PHE A 141 -15.36 10.15 -7.54
C PHE A 141 -15.90 10.60 -8.89
N GLY A 142 -15.73 9.78 -9.93
CA GLY A 142 -16.25 10.07 -11.27
C GLY A 142 -17.77 10.31 -11.28
N HIS A 143 -18.52 9.54 -10.50
CA HIS A 143 -19.97 9.73 -10.33
C HIS A 143 -20.28 11.02 -9.54
N MET A 144 -19.57 11.30 -8.45
CA MET A 144 -19.79 12.49 -7.62
C MET A 144 -19.53 13.79 -8.40
N VAL A 145 -18.49 13.84 -9.23
CA VAL A 145 -18.17 15.01 -10.05
C VAL A 145 -18.96 15.06 -11.38
N LYS A 146 -19.84 14.09 -11.62
CA LYS A 146 -20.64 13.92 -12.84
C LYS A 146 -19.76 13.78 -14.12
N ASN A 147 -18.58 13.21 -13.98
CA ASN A 147 -17.66 12.89 -15.06
C ASN A 147 -17.08 11.47 -14.89
N PRO A 148 -17.81 10.41 -15.29
CA PRO A 148 -17.33 9.04 -15.14
C PRO A 148 -16.03 8.75 -15.93
N ARG A 149 -15.74 9.52 -16.99
CA ARG A 149 -14.49 9.38 -17.76
C ARG A 149 -13.28 9.73 -16.89
N GLN A 150 -13.41 10.72 -16.01
CA GLN A 150 -12.36 11.12 -15.08
C GLN A 150 -12.04 9.99 -14.06
N GLY A 151 -13.07 9.39 -13.48
CA GLY A 151 -12.89 8.25 -12.56
C GLY A 151 -12.21 7.07 -13.25
N ARG A 152 -12.62 6.75 -14.48
CA ARG A 152 -11.98 5.67 -15.26
C ARG A 152 -10.53 5.98 -15.65
N ALA A 153 -10.18 7.23 -15.90
CA ALA A 153 -8.80 7.61 -16.20
C ALA A 153 -7.87 7.43 -14.99
N LEU A 154 -8.32 7.82 -13.79
CA LEU A 154 -7.57 7.59 -12.55
C LEU A 154 -7.44 6.08 -12.26
N MET A 155 -8.55 5.34 -12.35
CA MET A 155 -8.55 3.88 -12.14
C MET A 155 -7.61 3.16 -13.14
N ALA A 156 -7.58 3.60 -14.39
CA ALA A 156 -6.71 3.00 -15.41
C ALA A 156 -5.23 3.24 -15.08
N ALA A 157 -4.85 4.43 -14.59
CA ALA A 157 -3.48 4.70 -14.17
C ALA A 157 -3.07 3.78 -13.00
N MET A 158 -3.92 3.65 -11.99
CA MET A 158 -3.70 2.73 -10.86
C MET A 158 -3.54 1.28 -11.32
N ALA A 159 -4.46 0.81 -12.16
CA ALA A 159 -4.47 -0.58 -12.65
C ALA A 159 -3.25 -0.91 -13.52
N ILE A 160 -2.78 0.03 -14.34
CA ILE A 160 -1.59 -0.17 -15.17
C ILE A 160 -0.34 -0.33 -14.30
N ILE A 161 -0.15 0.52 -13.29
CA ILE A 161 1.01 0.43 -12.40
C ILE A 161 0.96 -0.88 -11.60
N LEU A 162 -0.21 -1.25 -11.06
CA LEU A 162 -0.40 -2.52 -10.34
C LEU A 162 -0.06 -3.72 -11.24
N ALA A 163 -0.60 -3.75 -12.46
CA ALA A 163 -0.35 -4.84 -13.40
C ALA A 163 1.14 -4.96 -13.76
N LEU A 164 1.83 -3.83 -13.97
CA LEU A 164 3.27 -3.82 -14.22
C LEU A 164 4.04 -4.33 -13.00
N GLY A 165 3.62 -3.96 -11.78
CA GLY A 165 4.18 -4.50 -10.54
C GLY A 165 4.01 -6.01 -10.43
N CYS A 166 2.81 -6.54 -10.65
CA CYS A 166 2.55 -8.00 -10.63
C CYS A 166 3.38 -8.75 -11.66
N ILE A 167 3.42 -8.26 -12.91
CA ILE A 167 4.20 -8.88 -13.99
C ILE A 167 5.69 -8.86 -13.65
N GLY A 168 6.21 -7.72 -13.19
CA GLY A 168 7.63 -7.56 -12.87
C GLY A 168 8.07 -8.44 -11.71
N THR A 169 7.32 -8.46 -10.61
CA THR A 169 7.62 -9.29 -9.44
C THR A 169 7.55 -10.78 -9.79
N TYR A 170 6.49 -11.18 -10.50
CA TYR A 170 6.39 -12.57 -10.98
C TYR A 170 7.56 -12.96 -11.89
N ALA A 171 7.93 -12.11 -12.83
CA ALA A 171 9.03 -12.37 -13.74
C ALA A 171 10.37 -12.53 -12.98
N ALA A 172 10.62 -11.67 -11.98
CA ALA A 172 11.81 -11.78 -11.13
C ALA A 172 11.85 -13.10 -10.35
N GLU A 173 10.74 -13.51 -9.73
CA GLU A 173 10.66 -14.73 -8.94
C GLU A 173 10.67 -16.01 -9.80
N ALA A 174 10.11 -15.96 -11.00
CA ALA A 174 10.09 -17.08 -11.94
C ALA A 174 11.47 -17.43 -12.52
N THR A 175 12.42 -16.48 -12.53
CA THR A 175 13.78 -16.75 -13.01
C THR A 175 14.59 -17.66 -12.06
N GLY A 176 14.19 -17.77 -10.79
CA GLY A 176 14.87 -18.56 -9.78
C GLY A 176 16.21 -17.97 -9.29
N ASN A 177 16.74 -18.55 -8.24
CA ASN A 177 17.99 -18.10 -7.63
C ASN A 177 19.20 -18.85 -8.24
N PRO A 178 20.16 -18.15 -8.87
CA PRO A 178 21.31 -18.77 -9.50
C PRO A 178 22.20 -19.56 -8.52
N LEU A 179 22.23 -19.15 -7.25
CA LEU A 179 23.01 -19.85 -6.22
C LEU A 179 22.36 -21.19 -5.83
N GLN A 180 21.02 -21.24 -5.76
CA GLN A 180 20.29 -22.49 -5.52
C GLN A 180 20.51 -23.45 -6.69
N THR A 181 20.48 -22.95 -7.92
CA THR A 181 20.78 -23.76 -9.11
C THR A 181 22.21 -24.28 -9.11
N ALA A 182 23.18 -23.44 -8.73
CA ALA A 182 24.58 -23.86 -8.59
C ALA A 182 24.78 -24.90 -7.47
N ALA A 183 23.95 -24.87 -6.43
CA ALA A 183 23.92 -25.87 -5.35
C ALA A 183 23.20 -27.18 -5.74
N GLY A 184 22.69 -27.30 -6.96
CA GLY A 184 22.02 -28.51 -7.47
C GLY A 184 20.50 -28.55 -7.23
N VAL A 185 19.89 -27.46 -6.81
CA VAL A 185 18.43 -27.35 -6.73
C VAL A 185 17.83 -27.22 -8.13
N ALA A 186 16.76 -27.96 -8.42
CA ALA A 186 16.11 -27.92 -9.72
C ALA A 186 15.61 -26.50 -10.04
N HIS A 187 15.83 -26.05 -11.26
CA HIS A 187 15.42 -24.72 -11.71
C HIS A 187 13.92 -24.67 -11.95
N SER A 188 13.16 -24.27 -10.93
CA SER A 188 11.69 -24.16 -10.95
C SER A 188 11.15 -22.81 -10.49
N GLY A 189 12.00 -21.75 -10.53
CA GLY A 189 11.72 -20.45 -9.94
C GLY A 189 12.15 -20.35 -8.47
N ASN A 190 11.99 -19.19 -7.86
CA ASN A 190 12.33 -18.95 -6.46
C ASN A 190 11.13 -19.32 -5.55
N TRP A 191 11.21 -20.48 -4.91
CA TRP A 191 10.19 -20.97 -3.97
C TRP A 191 10.46 -20.60 -2.52
N GLU A 192 11.62 -20.05 -2.23
CA GLU A 192 11.97 -19.66 -0.88
C GLU A 192 11.00 -18.61 -0.35
N GLY A 193 10.59 -18.77 0.90
CA GLY A 193 9.65 -17.87 1.55
C GLY A 193 8.22 -17.86 1.00
N LYS A 194 7.87 -18.80 0.11
CA LYS A 194 6.54 -18.91 -0.50
C LYS A 194 5.84 -20.18 -0.07
N GLU A 195 4.54 -20.05 0.19
CA GLU A 195 3.72 -21.21 0.53
C GLU A 195 3.42 -22.06 -0.70
N VAL A 196 3.68 -23.36 -0.60
CA VAL A 196 3.48 -24.32 -1.73
C VAL A 196 2.03 -24.33 -2.20
N ARG A 197 1.05 -24.15 -1.30
CA ARG A 197 -0.39 -24.11 -1.62
C ARG A 197 -0.79 -22.92 -2.50
N PHE A 198 0.00 -21.86 -2.53
CA PHE A 198 -0.24 -20.66 -3.35
C PHE A 198 0.64 -20.65 -4.59
N GLY A 199 1.89 -21.09 -4.47
CA GLY A 199 2.89 -21.02 -5.52
C GLY A 199 3.38 -19.60 -5.79
N ILE A 200 4.34 -19.47 -6.70
CA ILE A 200 4.97 -18.20 -7.06
C ILE A 200 3.95 -17.16 -7.57
N PRO A 201 3.02 -17.49 -8.50
CA PRO A 201 2.12 -16.48 -9.07
C PRO A 201 1.19 -15.85 -8.04
N ALA A 202 0.59 -16.65 -7.15
CA ALA A 202 -0.36 -16.11 -6.17
C ALA A 202 0.37 -15.34 -5.07
N SER A 203 1.52 -15.83 -4.58
CA SER A 203 2.32 -15.11 -3.58
C SER A 203 2.83 -13.75 -4.10
N THR A 204 3.34 -13.70 -5.33
CA THR A 204 3.81 -12.42 -5.92
C THR A 204 2.66 -11.44 -6.15
N THR A 205 1.50 -11.93 -6.60
CA THR A 205 0.33 -11.09 -6.82
C THR A 205 -0.21 -10.55 -5.50
N PHE A 206 -0.29 -11.38 -4.45
CA PHE A 206 -0.73 -10.96 -3.13
C PHE A 206 0.21 -9.91 -2.54
N ASN A 207 1.53 -10.14 -2.59
CA ASN A 207 2.54 -9.21 -2.08
C ASN A 207 2.45 -7.84 -2.76
N VAL A 208 2.36 -7.81 -4.10
CA VAL A 208 2.21 -6.57 -4.87
C VAL A 208 0.89 -5.88 -4.59
N SER A 209 -0.20 -6.63 -4.44
CA SER A 209 -1.51 -6.05 -4.10
C SER A 209 -1.49 -5.46 -2.69
N ALA A 210 -0.94 -6.16 -1.72
CA ALA A 210 -0.86 -5.72 -0.33
C ALA A 210 0.01 -4.46 -0.16
N THR A 211 1.18 -4.43 -0.82
CA THR A 211 2.04 -3.24 -0.80
C THR A 211 1.46 -2.09 -1.60
N GLY A 212 0.80 -2.38 -2.71
CA GLY A 212 0.12 -1.36 -3.54
C GLY A 212 -1.14 -0.79 -2.92
N THR A 213 -1.75 -1.46 -1.93
CA THR A 213 -2.98 -1.01 -1.24
C THR A 213 -2.76 -0.50 0.17
N SER A 214 -1.52 -0.33 0.63
CA SER A 214 -1.27 0.09 2.03
C SER A 214 -1.93 -0.86 3.04
N THR A 215 -1.90 -2.18 2.77
CA THR A 215 -2.62 -3.14 3.61
C THR A 215 -1.77 -3.72 4.71
N GLY A 216 -0.52 -4.04 4.42
CA GLY A 216 0.38 -4.70 5.37
C GLY A 216 0.13 -6.20 5.55
N ALA A 217 -0.83 -6.79 4.83
CA ALA A 217 -1.01 -8.23 4.79
C ALA A 217 0.13 -8.90 4.00
N VAL A 218 0.53 -10.10 4.40
CA VAL A 218 1.55 -10.89 3.71
C VAL A 218 1.14 -12.35 3.68
N ASP A 219 1.33 -13.02 2.55
CA ASP A 219 1.16 -14.47 2.37
C ASP A 219 2.47 -15.19 2.07
N SER A 220 3.57 -14.45 2.08
CA SER A 220 4.91 -14.92 1.74
C SER A 220 5.98 -14.06 2.44
N PHE A 221 7.20 -14.58 2.51
CA PHE A 221 8.33 -13.96 3.21
C PHE A 221 9.13 -13.11 2.22
N THR A 222 8.92 -11.80 2.20
CA THR A 222 9.47 -10.90 1.18
C THR A 222 10.99 -10.82 1.21
N ASP A 223 11.62 -11.01 2.36
CA ASP A 223 13.07 -11.08 2.54
C ASP A 223 13.73 -12.16 1.69
N SER A 224 13.02 -13.27 1.47
CA SER A 224 13.46 -14.38 0.61
C SER A 224 13.16 -14.19 -0.88
N TYR A 225 12.65 -13.04 -1.28
CA TYR A 225 12.42 -12.75 -2.70
C TYR A 225 13.75 -12.45 -3.40
N MET A 226 13.78 -12.69 -4.71
CA MET A 226 14.87 -12.20 -5.55
C MET A 226 15.02 -10.67 -5.37
N PRO A 227 16.23 -10.11 -5.45
CA PRO A 227 16.44 -8.69 -5.18
C PRO A 227 15.50 -7.76 -5.97
N LEU A 228 15.28 -8.04 -7.26
CA LEU A 228 14.31 -7.28 -8.06
C LEU A 228 12.87 -7.60 -7.69
N GLY A 229 12.59 -8.82 -7.24
CA GLY A 229 11.26 -9.23 -6.76
C GLY A 229 10.85 -8.47 -5.51
N GLY A 230 11.77 -8.27 -4.57
CA GLY A 230 11.57 -7.44 -3.36
C GLY A 230 11.61 -5.93 -3.63
N ALA A 231 12.40 -5.48 -4.63
CA ALA A 231 12.50 -4.08 -5.02
C ALA A 231 11.17 -3.50 -5.54
N ILE A 232 10.39 -4.28 -6.29
CA ILE A 232 9.15 -3.79 -6.89
C ILE A 232 8.09 -3.47 -5.83
N PRO A 233 7.75 -4.34 -4.87
CA PRO A 233 6.87 -3.98 -3.76
C PRO A 233 7.37 -2.77 -2.95
N LEU A 234 8.66 -2.67 -2.67
CA LEU A 234 9.27 -1.52 -2.03
C LEU A 234 9.01 -0.24 -2.83
N PHE A 235 9.29 -0.26 -4.13
CA PHE A 235 9.10 0.90 -5.01
C PHE A 235 7.63 1.30 -5.13
N LEU A 236 6.68 0.34 -5.14
CA LEU A 236 5.24 0.65 -5.16
C LEU A 236 4.80 1.43 -3.91
N MET A 237 5.34 1.11 -2.74
CA MET A 237 5.13 1.92 -1.53
C MET A 237 5.74 3.31 -1.70
N GLN A 238 6.98 3.42 -2.17
CA GLN A 238 7.70 4.68 -2.42
C GLN A 238 7.02 5.57 -3.47
N LEU A 239 6.18 5.02 -4.35
CA LEU A 239 5.31 5.80 -5.24
C LEU A 239 4.12 6.45 -4.50
N GLY A 240 4.02 6.34 -3.19
CA GLY A 240 2.93 6.87 -2.37
C GLY A 240 1.67 6.00 -2.39
N GLU A 241 1.83 4.70 -2.61
CA GLU A 241 0.75 3.70 -2.54
C GLU A 241 -0.49 4.07 -3.36
N VAL A 242 -0.28 4.38 -4.63
CA VAL A 242 -1.36 4.78 -5.56
C VAL A 242 -1.85 3.63 -6.44
N THR A 243 -1.64 2.37 -6.04
CA THR A 243 -1.84 1.19 -6.91
C THR A 243 -2.68 0.06 -6.29
N PRO A 244 -3.95 0.24 -6.00
CA PRO A 244 -4.78 1.46 -5.99
C PRO A 244 -4.73 2.24 -4.66
N GLY A 245 -3.86 1.87 -3.75
CA GLY A 245 -3.67 2.47 -2.45
C GLY A 245 -4.70 2.06 -1.40
N GLY A 246 -4.44 2.45 -0.16
CA GLY A 246 -5.29 2.13 0.98
C GLY A 246 -6.68 2.74 0.86
N VAL A 247 -7.61 2.22 1.65
CA VAL A 247 -9.00 2.69 1.66
C VAL A 247 -9.08 4.19 1.98
N GLY A 248 -9.31 4.96 0.95
CA GLY A 248 -9.32 6.42 1.00
C GLY A 248 -7.96 7.06 0.71
N SER A 249 -6.85 6.58 1.31
CA SER A 249 -5.52 7.17 1.12
C SER A 249 -5.07 7.13 -0.35
N GLY A 250 -5.15 6.00 -1.00
CA GLY A 250 -4.79 5.89 -2.41
C GLY A 250 -5.54 6.87 -3.31
N PHE A 251 -6.82 7.10 -3.02
CA PHE A 251 -7.61 8.07 -3.79
C PHE A 251 -7.10 9.50 -3.61
N TYR A 252 -6.91 9.98 -2.38
CA TYR A 252 -6.47 11.35 -2.22
C TYR A 252 -5.00 11.55 -2.63
N THR A 253 -4.16 10.52 -2.56
CA THR A 253 -2.80 10.57 -3.06
C THR A 253 -2.76 10.69 -4.58
N ILE A 254 -3.54 9.88 -5.32
CA ILE A 254 -3.58 10.03 -6.79
C ILE A 254 -4.18 11.37 -7.22
N ILE A 255 -5.08 11.97 -6.44
CA ILE A 255 -5.57 13.34 -6.69
C ILE A 255 -4.44 14.35 -6.54
N VAL A 256 -3.57 14.23 -5.53
CA VAL A 256 -2.38 15.08 -5.37
C VAL A 256 -1.49 14.99 -6.60
N PHE A 257 -1.20 13.78 -7.08
CA PHE A 257 -0.42 13.58 -8.31
C PHE A 257 -1.14 14.10 -9.56
N ALA A 258 -2.46 13.98 -9.65
CA ALA A 258 -3.24 14.53 -10.75
C ALA A 258 -3.17 16.07 -10.79
N LEU A 259 -3.26 16.73 -9.63
CA LEU A 259 -3.08 18.19 -9.51
C LEU A 259 -1.66 18.60 -9.93
N PHE A 260 -0.67 17.83 -9.52
CA PHE A 260 0.73 18.05 -9.91
C PHE A 260 0.93 17.89 -11.42
N SER A 261 0.41 16.82 -12.00
CA SER A 261 0.49 16.54 -13.44
C SER A 261 -0.14 17.64 -14.26
N VAL A 262 -1.33 18.10 -13.89
CA VAL A 262 -2.02 19.20 -14.58
C VAL A 262 -1.28 20.52 -14.42
N PHE A 263 -0.68 20.76 -13.24
CA PHE A 263 0.08 21.98 -13.00
C PHE A 263 1.34 22.03 -13.88
N VAL A 264 2.13 20.95 -13.89
CA VAL A 264 3.35 20.86 -14.70
C VAL A 264 3.01 20.94 -16.18
N ALA A 265 2.05 20.14 -16.65
CA ALA A 265 1.63 20.16 -18.05
C ALA A 265 1.09 21.53 -18.47
N GLY A 266 0.28 22.17 -17.62
CA GLY A 266 -0.24 23.50 -17.86
C GLY A 266 0.85 24.55 -18.06
N LEU A 267 1.86 24.54 -17.17
CA LEU A 267 2.99 25.46 -17.28
C LEU A 267 3.85 25.21 -18.53
N MET A 268 4.09 23.95 -18.89
CA MET A 268 4.89 23.58 -20.05
C MET A 268 4.26 23.99 -21.38
N VAL A 269 2.92 23.94 -21.48
CA VAL A 269 2.18 24.24 -22.72
C VAL A 269 1.60 25.66 -22.72
N GLY A 270 1.88 26.47 -21.67
CA GLY A 270 1.36 27.82 -21.53
C GLY A 270 -0.16 27.90 -21.29
N ARG A 271 -0.75 26.85 -20.71
CA ARG A 271 -2.17 26.78 -20.36
C ARG A 271 -2.38 27.06 -18.87
N THR A 272 -3.56 27.55 -18.52
CA THR A 272 -3.92 27.75 -17.10
C THR A 272 -4.09 26.38 -16.43
N PRO A 273 -3.34 26.07 -15.35
CA PRO A 273 -3.53 24.81 -14.63
C PRO A 273 -4.89 24.78 -13.94
N GLU A 274 -5.75 23.88 -14.36
CA GLU A 274 -7.07 23.65 -13.76
C GLU A 274 -7.44 22.17 -13.81
N TYR A 275 -8.06 21.70 -12.74
CA TYR A 275 -8.52 20.33 -12.63
C TYR A 275 -10.01 20.31 -12.29
N LEU A 276 -10.83 19.71 -13.16
CA LEU A 276 -12.29 19.69 -13.06
C LEU A 276 -12.91 21.09 -12.88
N GLY A 277 -12.39 22.09 -13.58
CA GLY A 277 -12.83 23.46 -13.48
C GLY A 277 -12.35 24.20 -12.23
N LYS A 278 -11.53 23.60 -11.40
CA LYS A 278 -10.90 24.27 -10.24
C LYS A 278 -9.48 24.70 -10.59
N LYS A 279 -9.21 26.00 -10.46
CA LYS A 279 -7.89 26.56 -10.75
C LYS A 279 -6.87 26.08 -9.72
N VAL A 280 -5.79 25.45 -10.19
CA VAL A 280 -4.66 25.00 -9.36
C VAL A 280 -3.61 26.10 -9.31
N GLN A 281 -3.28 26.55 -8.10
CA GLN A 281 -2.37 27.67 -7.86
C GLN A 281 -1.17 27.25 -7.01
N ALA A 282 -0.21 28.12 -6.82
CA ALA A 282 0.98 27.87 -6.03
C ALA A 282 0.70 27.36 -4.60
N LYS A 283 -0.43 27.77 -3.99
CA LYS A 283 -0.84 27.34 -2.65
C LYS A 283 -1.08 25.82 -2.61
N GLU A 284 -1.90 25.30 -3.54
CA GLU A 284 -2.21 23.87 -3.61
C GLU A 284 -0.96 23.04 -3.92
N ILE A 285 -0.11 23.53 -4.82
CA ILE A 285 1.12 22.82 -5.20
C ILE A 285 2.14 22.83 -4.06
N LYS A 286 2.30 23.93 -3.31
CA LYS A 286 3.16 23.94 -2.13
C LYS A 286 2.72 22.95 -1.06
N LEU A 287 1.41 22.83 -0.84
CA LEU A 287 0.86 21.82 0.09
C LEU A 287 1.07 20.39 -0.42
N ALA A 288 0.86 20.18 -1.72
CA ALA A 288 1.11 18.89 -2.36
C ALA A 288 2.60 18.46 -2.22
N MET A 289 3.52 19.39 -2.53
CA MET A 289 4.96 19.16 -2.38
C MET A 289 5.33 18.87 -0.92
N LEU A 290 4.79 19.64 0.03
CA LEU A 290 5.04 19.41 1.45
C LEU A 290 4.62 17.99 1.86
N GLY A 291 3.44 17.54 1.45
CA GLY A 291 2.94 16.20 1.74
C GLY A 291 3.86 15.11 1.21
N VAL A 292 4.27 15.20 -0.05
CA VAL A 292 5.14 14.20 -0.69
C VAL A 292 6.54 14.21 -0.09
N LEU A 293 7.17 15.38 0.10
CA LEU A 293 8.56 15.46 0.57
C LEU A 293 8.72 15.08 2.04
N ILE A 294 7.69 15.26 2.87
CA ILE A 294 7.79 14.90 4.28
C ILE A 294 7.87 13.38 4.48
N LEU A 295 7.18 12.61 3.64
CA LEU A 295 7.28 11.14 3.64
C LEU A 295 8.70 10.70 3.29
N THR A 296 9.24 11.22 2.20
CA THR A 296 10.62 10.96 1.77
C THR A 296 11.64 11.28 2.86
N LEU A 297 11.44 12.40 3.57
CA LEU A 297 12.33 12.81 4.66
C LEU A 297 12.35 11.76 5.78
N PHE A 298 11.19 11.29 6.24
CA PHE A 298 11.13 10.29 7.32
C PHE A 298 11.68 8.94 6.88
N ILE A 299 11.41 8.52 5.65
CA ILE A 299 11.91 7.26 5.10
C ILE A 299 13.44 7.28 5.03
N LEU A 300 14.02 8.24 4.31
CA LEU A 300 15.46 8.26 4.06
C LEU A 300 16.28 8.64 5.30
N ALA A 301 15.81 9.64 6.08
CA ALA A 301 16.50 10.03 7.30
C ALA A 301 16.41 8.94 8.38
N GLY A 302 15.25 8.30 8.51
CA GLY A 302 15.06 7.21 9.47
C GLY A 302 15.90 5.98 9.14
N ALA A 303 15.88 5.53 7.88
CA ALA A 303 16.72 4.42 7.43
C ALA A 303 18.22 4.77 7.59
N GLY A 304 18.65 5.95 7.14
CA GLY A 304 20.03 6.39 7.25
C GLY A 304 20.49 6.51 8.70
N PHE A 305 19.67 7.08 9.60
CA PHE A 305 19.97 7.14 11.03
C PHE A 305 20.09 5.75 11.66
N SER A 306 19.20 4.84 11.32
CA SER A 306 19.24 3.47 11.84
C SER A 306 20.53 2.75 11.43
N LEU A 307 20.97 2.92 10.17
CA LEU A 307 22.16 2.24 9.63
C LEU A 307 23.50 2.77 10.16
N VAL A 308 23.53 3.91 10.85
CA VAL A 308 24.75 4.42 11.51
C VAL A 308 24.76 4.15 13.02
N THR A 309 23.71 3.53 13.55
CA THR A 309 23.60 3.21 14.98
C THR A 309 23.86 1.72 15.25
N LYS A 310 24.45 1.42 16.42
CA LYS A 310 24.65 0.01 16.82
C LYS A 310 23.33 -0.78 16.97
N SER A 311 22.28 -0.12 17.46
CA SER A 311 20.97 -0.73 17.62
C SER A 311 20.35 -1.09 16.29
N GLY A 312 20.38 -0.16 15.32
CA GLY A 312 19.83 -0.42 13.99
C GLY A 312 20.61 -1.48 13.21
N LEU A 313 21.95 -1.43 13.26
CA LEU A 313 22.79 -2.47 12.64
C LEU A 313 22.58 -3.85 13.29
N GLY A 314 22.39 -3.88 14.61
CA GLY A 314 22.11 -5.11 15.33
C GLY A 314 20.71 -5.68 15.10
N SER A 315 19.83 -4.93 14.45
CA SER A 315 18.48 -5.38 14.08
C SER A 315 18.44 -6.09 12.73
N LEU A 316 19.48 -5.91 11.88
CA LEU A 316 19.54 -6.52 10.56
C LEU A 316 19.82 -8.03 10.66
N ALA A 317 19.12 -8.83 9.86
CA ALA A 317 19.43 -10.24 9.70
C ALA A 317 20.57 -10.45 8.68
N ASN A 318 20.65 -9.57 7.68
CA ASN A 318 21.62 -9.65 6.62
C ASN A 318 22.54 -8.42 6.58
N ALA A 319 23.75 -8.60 6.04
CA ALA A 319 24.71 -7.51 5.85
C ALA A 319 24.60 -6.93 4.44
N GLY A 320 25.36 -5.84 4.18
CA GLY A 320 25.52 -5.27 2.84
C GLY A 320 24.25 -4.68 2.23
N PRO A 321 24.08 -4.77 0.91
CA PRO A 321 22.91 -4.22 0.21
C PRO A 321 21.58 -4.79 0.63
N HIS A 322 21.52 -6.08 1.01
CA HIS A 322 20.28 -6.70 1.49
C HIS A 322 19.84 -6.09 2.82
N GLY A 323 20.76 -5.94 3.79
CA GLY A 323 20.45 -5.27 5.06
C GLY A 323 20.02 -3.81 4.90
N LEU A 324 20.58 -3.09 3.90
CA LEU A 324 20.07 -1.77 3.52
C LEU A 324 18.61 -1.86 3.06
N THR A 325 18.26 -2.87 2.26
CA THR A 325 16.90 -3.10 1.77
C THR A 325 15.94 -3.40 2.93
N GLU A 326 16.34 -4.27 3.88
CA GLU A 326 15.55 -4.57 5.10
C GLU A 326 15.18 -3.29 5.85
N MET A 327 16.18 -2.44 6.12
CA MET A 327 15.99 -1.20 6.87
C MET A 327 15.17 -0.18 6.08
N LEU A 328 15.47 0.01 4.80
CA LEU A 328 14.75 0.93 3.93
C LEU A 328 13.28 0.52 3.79
N TYR A 329 13.01 -0.77 3.65
CA TYR A 329 11.64 -1.31 3.59
C TYR A 329 10.87 -1.03 4.89
N ALA A 330 11.48 -1.28 6.05
CA ALA A 330 10.85 -1.03 7.35
C ALA A 330 10.45 0.44 7.52
N TRP A 331 11.36 1.39 7.20
CA TRP A 331 11.06 2.80 7.29
C TRP A 331 10.07 3.27 6.22
N THR A 332 10.10 2.69 5.03
CA THR A 332 9.10 2.97 3.98
C THR A 332 7.72 2.50 4.43
N SER A 333 7.60 1.24 4.83
CA SER A 333 6.36 0.64 5.29
C SER A 333 5.78 1.37 6.51
N GLY A 334 6.63 1.72 7.48
CA GLY A 334 6.21 2.50 8.65
C GLY A 334 5.72 3.89 8.29
N THR A 335 6.48 4.66 7.51
CA THR A 335 6.15 6.06 7.17
C THR A 335 4.91 6.16 6.28
N GLU A 336 4.80 5.32 5.25
CA GLU A 336 3.63 5.26 4.35
C GLU A 336 2.41 4.65 5.05
N ASN A 337 2.61 4.05 6.24
CA ASN A 337 1.58 3.33 6.99
C ASN A 337 1.06 2.09 6.23
N ASN A 338 1.91 1.41 5.51
CA ASN A 338 1.61 0.16 4.85
C ASN A 338 1.43 -0.97 5.87
N GLY A 339 2.47 -1.21 6.69
CA GLY A 339 2.47 -2.24 7.71
C GLY A 339 3.06 -3.58 7.25
N SER A 340 3.31 -3.80 5.94
CA SER A 340 3.95 -5.02 5.49
C SER A 340 5.37 -5.13 6.04
N ALA A 341 5.71 -6.32 6.51
CA ALA A 341 7.07 -6.65 6.91
C ALA A 341 7.83 -7.19 5.70
N PHE A 342 9.04 -6.68 5.47
CA PHE A 342 10.00 -7.35 4.60
C PHE A 342 10.36 -8.70 5.22
N ALA A 343 10.35 -8.71 6.54
CA ALA A 343 10.89 -9.72 7.44
C ALA A 343 12.43 -9.67 7.47
N GLY A 344 13.10 -10.67 8.01
CA GLY A 344 14.56 -10.60 8.16
C GLY A 344 15.07 -9.59 9.20
N LEU A 345 14.27 -8.64 9.62
CA LEU A 345 14.61 -7.57 10.56
C LEU A 345 14.09 -7.87 11.96
N SER A 346 14.96 -7.79 12.99
CA SER A 346 14.56 -7.84 14.41
C SER A 346 14.03 -6.47 14.84
N ALA A 347 12.72 -6.26 14.70
CA ALA A 347 12.10 -4.97 14.97
C ALA A 347 11.94 -4.64 16.46
N ASP A 348 12.00 -5.63 17.35
CA ASP A 348 11.85 -5.47 18.82
C ASP A 348 13.08 -4.77 19.42
N THR A 349 13.25 -3.52 19.11
CA THR A 349 14.28 -2.63 19.66
C THR A 349 13.71 -1.25 19.93
N ASN A 350 14.15 -0.59 21.00
CA ASN A 350 13.68 0.75 21.34
C ASN A 350 13.83 1.75 20.18
N LEU A 351 14.87 1.60 19.35
CA LEU A 351 15.09 2.48 18.21
C LEU A 351 13.98 2.31 17.17
N LEU A 352 13.65 1.08 16.79
CA LEU A 352 12.66 0.81 15.76
C LEU A 352 11.24 0.97 16.30
N ASP A 353 10.95 0.55 17.53
CA ASP A 353 9.63 0.71 18.15
C ASP A 353 9.20 2.17 18.23
N TYR A 354 10.04 3.04 18.81
CA TYR A 354 9.73 4.46 18.92
C TYR A 354 9.91 5.20 17.59
N GLY A 355 10.95 4.84 16.83
CA GLY A 355 11.25 5.46 15.55
C GLY A 355 10.17 5.22 14.51
N LEU A 356 9.79 3.96 14.29
CA LEU A 356 8.72 3.61 13.35
C LEU A 356 7.36 4.10 13.86
N GLY A 357 7.08 4.05 15.17
CA GLY A 357 5.86 4.62 15.74
C GLY A 357 5.73 6.12 15.48
N ALA A 358 6.82 6.88 15.63
CA ALA A 358 6.86 8.30 15.27
C ALA A 358 6.70 8.51 13.76
N ALA A 359 7.39 7.71 12.93
CA ALA A 359 7.28 7.77 11.48
C ALA A 359 5.84 7.51 11.01
N MET A 360 5.15 6.51 11.58
CA MET A 360 3.74 6.21 11.31
C MET A 360 2.83 7.40 11.63
N LEU A 361 3.02 8.03 12.79
CA LEU A 361 2.23 9.19 13.21
C LEU A 361 2.42 10.37 12.26
N PHE A 362 3.68 10.73 11.99
CA PHE A 362 3.99 11.83 11.08
C PHE A 362 3.61 11.50 9.64
N GLY A 363 3.89 10.31 9.14
CA GLY A 363 3.53 9.87 7.79
C GLY A 363 2.03 10.01 7.54
N ARG A 364 1.20 9.57 8.49
CA ARG A 364 -0.26 9.69 8.36
C ARG A 364 -0.74 11.13 8.39
N PHE A 365 -0.39 11.88 9.42
CA PHE A 365 -0.99 13.21 9.64
C PHE A 365 -0.30 14.31 8.83
N ALA A 366 1.01 14.25 8.65
CA ALA A 366 1.72 15.24 7.87
C ALA A 366 1.43 15.19 6.36
N PHE A 367 0.89 14.06 5.86
CA PHE A 367 0.34 13.96 4.52
C PHE A 367 -1.15 14.33 4.46
N MET A 368 -1.98 13.78 5.36
CA MET A 368 -3.43 13.97 5.34
C MET A 368 -3.84 15.43 5.59
N ILE A 369 -3.15 16.16 6.49
CA ILE A 369 -3.46 17.57 6.79
C ILE A 369 -3.28 18.47 5.56
N PRO A 370 -2.13 18.45 4.84
CA PRO A 370 -1.99 19.17 3.58
C PRO A 370 -3.05 18.81 2.54
N VAL A 371 -3.39 17.53 2.41
CA VAL A 371 -4.42 17.07 1.46
C VAL A 371 -5.80 17.68 1.79
N LEU A 372 -6.20 17.66 3.06
CA LEU A 372 -7.46 18.28 3.49
C LEU A 372 -7.41 19.82 3.34
N ALA A 373 -6.25 20.45 3.54
CA ALA A 373 -6.06 21.87 3.29
C ALA A 373 -6.18 22.21 1.78
N ILE A 374 -5.68 21.36 0.90
CA ILE A 374 -5.89 21.44 -0.57
C ILE A 374 -7.38 21.33 -0.87
N ALA A 375 -8.07 20.34 -0.31
CA ALA A 375 -9.50 20.15 -0.50
C ALA A 375 -10.31 21.37 -0.07
N GLY A 376 -10.02 21.94 1.12
CA GLY A 376 -10.65 23.16 1.60
C GLY A 376 -10.39 24.36 0.69
N SER A 377 -9.15 24.53 0.21
CA SER A 377 -8.79 25.59 -0.73
C SER A 377 -9.54 25.46 -2.07
N LEU A 378 -9.62 24.25 -2.63
CA LEU A 378 -10.34 24.00 -3.87
C LEU A 378 -11.86 24.14 -3.71
N ALA A 379 -12.41 23.73 -2.58
CA ALA A 379 -13.85 23.88 -2.29
C ALA A 379 -14.32 25.35 -2.33
N ALA A 380 -13.52 26.25 -1.77
CA ALA A 380 -13.82 27.69 -1.74
C ALA A 380 -13.75 28.34 -3.12
N LYS A 381 -13.08 27.75 -4.11
CA LYS A 381 -12.93 28.31 -5.45
C LYS A 381 -14.19 28.12 -6.30
N PRO A 382 -14.49 29.10 -7.20
CA PRO A 382 -15.52 28.92 -8.22
C PRO A 382 -15.12 27.80 -9.19
N ARG A 383 -16.12 27.16 -9.78
CA ARG A 383 -15.91 26.22 -10.89
C ARG A 383 -15.96 26.99 -12.21
N LEU A 384 -14.88 26.92 -12.96
CA LEU A 384 -14.76 27.55 -14.27
C LEU A 384 -15.31 26.61 -15.36
N PRO A 385 -15.92 27.15 -16.41
CA PRO A 385 -16.28 26.37 -17.57
C PRO A 385 -15.03 25.91 -18.33
N GLU A 386 -15.10 24.76 -18.96
CA GLU A 386 -14.03 24.29 -19.85
C GLU A 386 -13.81 25.27 -21.01
N SER A 387 -12.56 25.52 -21.32
CA SER A 387 -12.13 26.40 -22.40
C SER A 387 -11.14 25.70 -23.33
N ALA A 388 -10.82 26.30 -24.48
CA ALA A 388 -9.75 25.78 -25.33
C ALA A 388 -8.36 25.73 -24.65
N GLY A 389 -8.20 26.49 -23.55
CA GLY A 389 -7.01 26.49 -22.72
C GLY A 389 -6.99 25.40 -21.65
N THR A 390 -8.11 24.68 -21.42
CA THR A 390 -8.18 23.62 -20.41
C THR A 390 -7.42 22.38 -20.89
N PHE A 391 -6.54 21.84 -20.01
CA PHE A 391 -5.83 20.59 -20.31
C PHE A 391 -6.77 19.39 -20.13
N PRO A 392 -6.91 18.51 -21.16
CA PRO A 392 -7.83 17.37 -21.05
C PRO A 392 -7.29 16.32 -20.08
N THR A 393 -8.13 15.91 -19.10
CA THR A 393 -7.75 15.01 -18.02
C THR A 393 -8.42 13.62 -18.08
N THR A 394 -9.04 13.26 -19.19
CA THR A 394 -9.82 12.02 -19.32
C THR A 394 -9.32 11.06 -20.41
N GLY A 395 -8.25 11.41 -21.12
CA GLY A 395 -7.74 10.63 -22.25
C GLY A 395 -6.45 9.86 -21.94
N PRO A 396 -6.00 9.01 -22.88
CA PRO A 396 -4.77 8.23 -22.74
C PRO A 396 -3.52 9.08 -22.48
N LEU A 397 -3.45 10.28 -23.07
CA LEU A 397 -2.36 11.22 -22.84
C LEU A 397 -2.26 11.62 -21.36
N PHE A 398 -3.38 11.91 -20.72
CA PHE A 398 -3.39 12.23 -19.29
C PHE A 398 -3.00 11.03 -18.43
N ILE A 399 -3.49 9.83 -18.79
CA ILE A 399 -3.13 8.60 -18.07
C ILE A 399 -1.61 8.38 -18.13
N GLY A 400 -1.01 8.46 -19.31
CA GLY A 400 0.43 8.32 -19.48
C GLY A 400 1.23 9.42 -18.77
N LEU A 401 0.76 10.67 -18.83
CA LEU A 401 1.37 11.78 -18.10
C LEU A 401 1.31 11.55 -16.57
N LEU A 402 0.16 11.13 -16.05
CA LEU A 402 -0.02 10.86 -14.61
C LEU A 402 0.90 9.74 -14.13
N ILE A 403 0.96 8.63 -14.86
CA ILE A 403 1.89 7.53 -14.58
C ILE A 403 3.34 8.03 -14.63
N GLY A 404 3.70 8.76 -15.67
CA GLY A 404 5.04 9.33 -15.82
C GLY A 404 5.43 10.25 -14.65
N VAL A 405 4.53 11.12 -14.22
CA VAL A 405 4.77 12.01 -13.08
C VAL A 405 4.95 11.21 -11.78
N ILE A 406 4.11 10.22 -11.52
CA ILE A 406 4.22 9.35 -10.34
C ILE A 406 5.58 8.65 -10.34
N VAL A 407 5.93 7.97 -11.42
CA VAL A 407 7.18 7.19 -11.51
C VAL A 407 8.43 8.10 -11.46
N ILE A 408 8.40 9.24 -12.14
CA ILE A 408 9.53 10.18 -12.11
C ILE A 408 9.73 10.78 -10.72
N LEU A 409 8.67 11.20 -10.05
CA LEU A 409 8.77 11.76 -8.70
C LEU A 409 9.27 10.72 -7.70
N GLY A 410 8.73 9.50 -7.72
CA GLY A 410 9.22 8.41 -6.87
C GLY A 410 10.67 8.04 -7.17
N GLY A 411 11.01 7.91 -8.46
CA GLY A 411 12.39 7.63 -8.89
C GLY A 411 13.39 8.70 -8.45
N LEU A 412 13.05 9.98 -8.61
CA LEU A 412 13.93 11.07 -8.16
C LEU A 412 14.17 11.07 -6.65
N GLN A 413 13.21 10.61 -5.87
CA GLN A 413 13.30 10.57 -4.42
C GLN A 413 14.06 9.34 -3.91
N PHE A 414 13.81 8.17 -4.45
CA PHE A 414 14.22 6.90 -3.85
C PHE A 414 15.24 6.10 -4.67
N LEU A 415 15.33 6.29 -6.00
CA LEU A 415 16.25 5.53 -6.85
C LEU A 415 17.70 5.51 -6.37
N PRO A 416 18.28 6.59 -5.79
CA PRO A 416 19.62 6.53 -5.23
C PRO A 416 19.78 5.50 -4.10
N ALA A 417 18.78 5.39 -3.20
CA ALA A 417 18.78 4.41 -2.11
C ALA A 417 18.55 3.00 -2.65
N ASP A 418 17.59 2.82 -3.56
CA ASP A 418 17.27 1.54 -4.19
C ASP A 418 18.44 1.01 -5.03
N THR A 419 19.26 1.90 -5.58
CA THR A 419 20.47 1.51 -6.33
C THR A 419 21.52 0.91 -5.41
N LEU A 420 21.63 1.39 -4.17
CA LEU A 420 22.57 0.85 -3.18
C LEU A 420 22.05 -0.41 -2.47
N GLY A 421 20.76 -0.60 -2.41
CA GLY A 421 20.09 -1.77 -1.85
C GLY A 421 19.82 -2.83 -2.93
N PRO A 422 18.55 -3.01 -3.32
CA PRO A 422 18.13 -4.16 -4.14
C PRO A 422 18.78 -4.21 -5.53
N LEU A 423 19.11 -3.07 -6.15
CA LEU A 423 19.78 -3.10 -7.46
C LEU A 423 21.24 -3.56 -7.34
N ALA A 424 22.00 -3.06 -6.34
CA ALA A 424 23.36 -3.52 -6.08
C ALA A 424 23.37 -5.01 -5.74
N GLU A 425 22.46 -5.46 -4.90
CA GLU A 425 22.28 -6.86 -4.54
C GLU A 425 22.03 -7.75 -5.76
N HIS A 426 21.15 -7.31 -6.68
CA HIS A 426 20.87 -8.04 -7.91
C HIS A 426 22.15 -8.33 -8.72
N TYR A 427 22.99 -7.33 -8.92
CA TYR A 427 24.25 -7.50 -9.68
C TYR A 427 25.26 -8.35 -8.93
N LEU A 428 25.32 -8.25 -7.59
CA LEU A 428 26.21 -9.09 -6.79
C LEU A 428 25.77 -10.55 -6.81
N LEU A 429 24.48 -10.82 -6.74
CA LEU A 429 23.91 -12.16 -6.87
C LEU A 429 24.22 -12.77 -8.25
N GLN A 430 24.10 -11.98 -9.33
CA GLN A 430 24.51 -12.42 -10.68
C GLN A 430 26.01 -12.73 -10.79
N ALA A 431 26.83 -12.06 -9.98
CA ALA A 431 28.27 -12.34 -9.88
C ALA A 431 28.60 -13.51 -8.94
N GLY A 432 27.60 -14.24 -8.42
CA GLY A 432 27.77 -15.37 -7.51
C GLY A 432 28.22 -14.98 -6.09
N LYS A 433 27.95 -13.74 -5.67
CA LYS A 433 28.31 -13.25 -4.33
C LYS A 433 27.08 -13.23 -3.43
N THR A 434 27.25 -13.70 -2.19
CA THR A 434 26.30 -13.59 -1.09
C THR A 434 26.77 -12.57 -0.06
N PHE A 435 25.92 -12.17 0.84
CA PHE A 435 26.17 -11.21 1.94
C PHE A 435 26.11 -11.92 3.28
#